data_7912c3bbf423fd90107080d2594c4be8
#
_entry.id   7912c3bbf423fd90107080d2594c4be8
#
_cell.length_a   1.000
_cell.length_b   1.000
_cell.length_c   1.000
_cell.angle_alpha   90.00
_cell.angle_beta   90.00
_cell.angle_gamma   90.00
#
_symmetry.space_group_name_H-M   'P 1'
#
loop_
_entity.id
_entity.type
_entity.pdbx_description
1 polymer ?
#
loop_
_entity_poly.entity_id
_entity_poly.type
_entity_poly.pdbx_seq_one_letter_code
_entity_poly.pdbx_strand_id
1 'polypeptide(L)'
;ASLLSVSLSSPEYQSYFVMDFRPELTLKDCRGKILFLHRDHAMDNYPGAACVGWEDDSTCLLTLRNKDGKEGVALLEDKYQYESGEEAGKKVGVCVRNIEGMSAEPVSSRRWGITFVSATGLPLGTPKVFADKVNKPIADYLKQKNSRNCGIVFIDFVSEPGGKDLVEYLIDSNVCAK
;
A
#
# COMPACT_ATOMS: atom_id res chain seq x y z
N ALA A 1 -0.27 17.84 23.52
CA ALA A 1 0.01 16.55 22.89
C ALA A 1 -1.29 15.96 22.35
N SER A 2 -1.30 15.40 21.15
CA SER A 2 -2.48 14.72 20.62
C SER A 2 -2.70 13.39 21.38
N LEU A 3 -3.94 12.90 21.41
CA LEU A 3 -4.25 11.58 22.00
C LEU A 3 -3.37 10.47 21.39
N LEU A 4 -3.12 10.58 20.08
CA LEU A 4 -2.27 9.64 19.36
C LEU A 4 -0.82 9.67 19.90
N SER A 5 -0.25 10.85 20.18
CA SER A 5 1.12 10.95 20.70
C SER A 5 1.24 10.34 22.08
N VAL A 6 0.23 10.49 22.93
CA VAL A 6 0.18 9.86 24.27
C VAL A 6 0.15 8.34 24.13
N SER A 7 -0.72 7.80 23.24
CA SER A 7 -0.84 6.37 23.04
C SER A 7 0.45 5.77 22.47
N LEU A 8 1.05 6.38 21.46
CA LEU A 8 2.28 5.89 20.83
C LEU A 8 3.52 5.97 21.74
N SER A 9 3.51 6.87 22.74
CA SER A 9 4.59 7.03 23.70
C SER A 9 4.45 6.15 24.94
N SER A 10 3.25 5.59 25.18
CA SER A 10 3.01 4.73 26.32
C SER A 10 3.74 3.38 26.18
N PRO A 11 4.52 2.93 27.17
CA PRO A 11 5.17 1.62 27.15
C PRO A 11 4.19 0.47 26.94
N GLU A 12 2.97 0.59 27.41
CA GLU A 12 1.91 -0.40 27.26
C GLU A 12 1.58 -0.67 25.78
N TYR A 13 1.55 0.39 24.95
CA TYR A 13 1.18 0.29 23.54
C TYR A 13 2.38 0.08 22.62
N GLN A 14 3.60 0.43 23.03
CA GLN A 14 4.80 0.27 22.19
C GLN A 14 5.02 -1.17 21.74
N SER A 15 4.64 -2.16 22.55
CA SER A 15 4.73 -3.56 22.19
C SER A 15 3.91 -3.97 20.95
N TYR A 16 2.86 -3.20 20.63
CA TYR A 16 1.99 -3.44 19.47
C TYR A 16 2.50 -2.80 18.17
N PHE A 17 3.55 -2.00 18.23
CA PHE A 17 4.05 -1.30 17.04
C PHE A 17 5.40 -1.84 16.58
N VAL A 18 5.67 -1.70 15.30
CA VAL A 18 7.02 -1.78 14.75
C VAL A 18 7.71 -0.45 15.08
N MET A 19 8.50 -0.44 16.14
CA MET A 19 9.13 0.79 16.68
C MET A 19 10.30 1.26 15.81
N ASP A 20 11.01 0.35 15.16
CA ASP A 20 12.18 0.64 14.33
C ASP A 20 11.91 0.18 12.89
N PHE A 21 11.46 1.12 12.06
CA PHE A 21 11.36 0.86 10.63
C PHE A 21 12.75 0.68 10.03
N ARG A 22 12.89 -0.33 9.19
CA ARG A 22 14.05 -0.54 8.32
C ARG A 22 13.58 -1.09 6.97
N PRO A 23 14.25 -0.76 5.86
CA PRO A 23 13.84 -1.19 4.52
C PRO A 23 13.74 -2.71 4.34
N GLU A 24 14.45 -3.46 5.18
CA GLU A 24 14.50 -4.93 5.17
C GLU A 24 13.36 -5.62 5.89
N LEU A 25 12.42 -4.88 6.48
CA LEU A 25 11.29 -5.47 7.19
C LEU A 25 10.51 -6.41 6.27
N THR A 26 10.20 -7.57 6.80
CA THR A 26 9.35 -8.57 6.15
C THR A 26 7.99 -8.67 6.85
N LEU A 27 7.01 -9.29 6.21
CA LEU A 27 5.73 -9.60 6.85
C LEU A 27 5.92 -10.40 8.15
N LYS A 28 6.94 -11.25 8.21
CA LYS A 28 7.26 -12.03 9.41
C LYS A 28 7.68 -11.12 10.57
N ASP A 29 8.47 -10.08 10.30
CA ASP A 29 8.92 -9.11 11.32
C ASP A 29 7.75 -8.27 11.85
N CYS A 30 6.73 -8.07 11.03
CA CYS A 30 5.55 -7.26 11.38
C CYS A 30 4.38 -8.07 11.96
N ARG A 31 4.50 -9.40 12.07
CA ARG A 31 3.39 -10.23 12.58
C ARG A 31 3.01 -9.86 14.01
N GLY A 32 1.70 -9.66 14.23
CA GLY A 32 1.15 -9.26 15.52
C GLY A 32 1.47 -7.82 15.92
N LYS A 33 1.96 -7.01 14.96
CA LYS A 33 2.33 -5.61 15.18
C LYS A 33 1.69 -4.70 14.14
N ILE A 34 1.61 -3.43 14.48
CA ILE A 34 1.18 -2.34 13.61
C ILE A 34 2.43 -1.66 13.05
N LEU A 35 2.58 -1.64 11.75
CA LEU A 35 3.54 -0.78 11.07
C LEU A 35 2.84 0.53 10.72
N PHE A 36 3.29 1.62 11.33
CA PHE A 36 2.72 2.94 11.14
C PHE A 36 3.46 3.67 10.03
N LEU A 37 2.77 3.94 8.92
CA LEU A 37 3.25 4.77 7.82
C LEU A 37 2.44 6.08 7.84
N HIS A 38 3.13 7.21 7.87
CA HIS A 38 2.47 8.51 8.02
C HIS A 38 3.05 9.55 7.06
N ARG A 39 2.22 10.49 6.60
CA ARG A 39 2.64 11.61 5.74
C ARG A 39 2.56 12.97 6.42
N ASP A 40 2.24 12.99 7.70
CA ASP A 40 2.18 14.23 8.50
C ASP A 40 3.56 14.48 9.12
N HIS A 41 4.18 15.60 8.73
CA HIS A 41 5.50 16.00 9.24
C HIS A 41 5.51 16.28 10.75
N ALA A 42 4.35 16.61 11.37
CA ALA A 42 4.25 16.77 12.83
C ALA A 42 4.51 15.44 13.58
N MET A 43 4.61 14.33 12.87
CA MET A 43 4.72 12.97 13.41
C MET A 43 6.11 12.33 13.20
N ASP A 44 7.13 13.09 12.82
CA ASP A 44 8.47 12.57 12.48
C ASP A 44 9.15 11.79 13.62
N ASN A 45 8.72 11.96 14.87
CA ASN A 45 9.25 11.25 16.03
C ASN A 45 8.46 9.98 16.43
N TYR A 46 7.47 9.59 15.63
CA TYR A 46 6.66 8.42 15.93
C TYR A 46 7.28 7.11 15.42
N PRO A 47 6.80 5.95 15.92
CA PRO A 47 7.22 4.65 15.41
C PRO A 47 6.83 4.49 13.94
N GLY A 48 7.49 3.58 13.24
CA GLY A 48 7.26 3.32 11.83
C GLY A 48 8.08 4.22 10.93
N ALA A 49 7.46 4.77 9.88
CA ALA A 49 8.15 5.62 8.92
C ALA A 49 7.31 6.81 8.44
N ALA A 50 7.95 7.96 8.31
CA ALA A 50 7.44 9.11 7.58
C ALA A 50 7.55 8.85 6.08
N CYS A 51 6.45 9.09 5.36
CA CYS A 51 6.36 8.99 3.91
C CYS A 51 6.65 10.36 3.29
N VAL A 52 7.92 10.64 3.04
CA VAL A 52 8.38 11.93 2.51
C VAL A 52 8.22 11.95 0.99
N GLY A 53 7.64 13.03 0.47
CA GLY A 53 7.39 13.20 -0.96
C GLY A 53 6.06 12.61 -1.45
N TRP A 54 5.15 12.31 -0.52
CA TRP A 54 3.80 11.88 -0.89
C TRP A 54 2.96 13.04 -1.40
N GLU A 55 2.84 13.14 -2.69
CA GLU A 55 1.96 14.08 -3.37
C GLU A 55 0.55 13.50 -3.49
N ASP A 56 -0.46 14.35 -3.25
CA ASP A 56 -1.86 13.95 -3.32
C ASP A 56 -2.28 13.57 -4.76
N ASP A 57 -3.15 12.59 -4.90
CA ASP A 57 -3.68 12.12 -6.20
C ASP A 57 -2.59 11.81 -7.24
N SER A 58 -1.50 11.15 -6.85
CA SER A 58 -0.31 10.98 -7.69
C SER A 58 0.22 9.55 -7.75
N THR A 59 1.18 9.35 -8.65
CA THR A 59 2.11 8.21 -8.64
C THR A 59 3.52 8.76 -8.53
N CYS A 60 4.26 8.37 -7.50
CA CYS A 60 5.58 8.92 -7.23
C CYS A 60 6.51 7.93 -6.52
N LEU A 61 7.76 8.33 -6.37
CA LEU A 61 8.71 7.69 -5.46
C LEU A 61 8.64 8.38 -4.10
N LEU A 62 8.49 7.58 -3.04
CA LEU A 62 8.55 8.06 -1.66
C LEU A 62 9.89 7.71 -1.03
N THR A 63 10.36 8.57 -0.14
CA THR A 63 11.33 8.20 0.88
C THR A 63 10.58 7.81 2.15
N LEU A 64 10.79 6.56 2.60
CA LEU A 64 10.32 6.09 3.90
C LEU A 64 11.43 6.33 4.91
N ARG A 65 11.22 7.24 5.86
CA ARG A 65 12.25 7.63 6.84
C ARG A 65 11.78 7.32 8.26
N ASN A 66 12.57 6.60 9.04
CA ASN A 66 12.29 6.42 10.46
C ASN A 66 12.81 7.61 11.30
N LYS A 67 12.45 7.62 12.60
CA LYS A 67 12.88 8.66 13.55
C LYS A 67 14.41 8.77 13.73
N ASP A 68 15.16 7.73 13.41
CA ASP A 68 16.62 7.68 13.55
C ASP A 68 17.33 7.97 12.22
N GLY A 69 16.58 8.40 11.19
CA GLY A 69 17.11 8.80 9.89
C GLY A 69 17.43 7.63 8.94
N LYS A 70 17.02 6.39 9.26
CA LYS A 70 17.14 5.29 8.30
C LYS A 70 16.11 5.48 7.19
N GLU A 71 16.54 5.30 5.97
CA GLU A 71 15.71 5.54 4.79
C GLU A 71 15.52 4.28 3.95
N GLY A 72 14.34 4.19 3.36
CA GLY A 72 13.98 3.24 2.32
C GLY A 72 13.26 3.98 1.20
N VAL A 73 13.02 3.30 0.10
CA VAL A 73 12.30 3.85 -1.06
C VAL A 73 11.04 3.03 -1.29
N ALA A 74 9.93 3.71 -1.58
CA ALA A 74 8.70 3.06 -2.00
C ALA A 74 8.18 3.62 -3.33
N LEU A 75 7.66 2.73 -4.18
CA LEU A 75 6.81 3.10 -5.30
C LEU A 75 5.40 3.35 -4.76
N LEU A 76 4.86 4.53 -4.95
CA LEU A 76 3.49 4.87 -4.57
C LEU A 76 2.61 4.98 -5.81
N GLU A 77 1.43 4.39 -5.73
CA GLU A 77 0.29 4.67 -6.59
C GLU A 77 -0.89 5.10 -5.69
N ASP A 78 -1.23 6.38 -5.71
CA ASP A 78 -2.33 7.03 -4.98
C ASP A 78 -3.19 7.90 -5.90
N LYS A 79 -3.22 7.60 -7.20
CA LYS A 79 -4.08 8.27 -8.16
C LYS A 79 -5.53 7.81 -7.95
N TYR A 80 -6.36 8.66 -7.38
CA TYR A 80 -7.72 8.29 -7.01
C TYR A 80 -8.82 9.18 -7.59
N GLN A 81 -8.50 10.37 -8.12
CA GLN A 81 -9.46 11.27 -8.72
C GLN A 81 -9.55 11.05 -10.24
N TYR A 82 -10.75 10.76 -10.72
CA TYR A 82 -11.08 10.56 -12.13
C TYR A 82 -12.31 11.36 -12.51
N GLU A 83 -12.49 11.66 -13.81
CA GLU A 83 -13.66 12.41 -14.29
C GLU A 83 -14.94 11.59 -14.21
N SER A 84 -14.86 10.27 -14.39
CA SER A 84 -16.02 9.38 -14.31
C SER A 84 -15.61 7.92 -14.10
N GLY A 85 -16.56 7.07 -13.76
CA GLY A 85 -16.35 5.62 -13.65
C GLY A 85 -15.99 4.93 -14.98
N GLU A 86 -16.12 5.61 -16.13
CA GLU A 86 -15.66 5.07 -17.42
C GLU A 86 -14.13 5.06 -17.54
N GLU A 87 -13.46 5.84 -16.71
CA GLU A 87 -12.00 5.87 -16.65
C GLU A 87 -11.37 4.75 -15.77
N ALA A 88 -12.19 3.81 -15.27
CA ALA A 88 -11.71 2.70 -14.45
C ALA A 88 -10.55 1.91 -15.10
N GLY A 89 -10.55 1.82 -16.44
CA GLY A 89 -9.43 1.20 -17.17
C GLY A 89 -8.10 1.95 -17.00
N LYS A 90 -8.14 3.27 -16.87
CA LYS A 90 -6.93 4.07 -16.55
C LYS A 90 -6.41 3.72 -15.15
N LYS A 91 -7.33 3.57 -14.16
CA LYS A 91 -6.99 3.16 -12.80
C LYS A 91 -6.35 1.78 -12.77
N VAL A 92 -6.93 0.79 -13.47
CA VAL A 92 -6.31 -0.54 -13.62
C VAL A 92 -4.89 -0.40 -14.15
N GLY A 93 -4.69 0.39 -15.19
CA GLY A 93 -3.38 0.57 -15.82
C GLY A 93 -2.32 1.16 -14.90
N VAL A 94 -2.67 2.13 -14.03
CA VAL A 94 -1.69 2.71 -13.09
C VAL A 94 -1.38 1.76 -11.94
N CYS A 95 -2.38 1.07 -11.38
CA CYS A 95 -2.18 0.06 -10.35
C CYS A 95 -1.28 -1.09 -10.83
N VAL A 96 -1.58 -1.62 -12.01
CA VAL A 96 -0.79 -2.71 -12.61
C VAL A 96 0.66 -2.30 -12.82
N ARG A 97 0.92 -1.11 -13.37
CA ARG A 97 2.30 -0.63 -13.55
C ARG A 97 3.06 -0.49 -12.24
N ASN A 98 2.41 -0.02 -11.17
CA ASN A 98 3.04 0.09 -9.86
C ASN A 98 3.40 -1.29 -9.28
N ILE A 99 2.46 -2.24 -9.36
CA ILE A 99 2.67 -3.62 -8.89
C ILE A 99 3.74 -4.33 -9.73
N GLU A 100 3.75 -4.16 -11.06
CA GLU A 100 4.81 -4.71 -11.93
C GLU A 100 6.18 -4.13 -11.59
N GLY A 101 6.25 -2.81 -11.34
CA GLY A 101 7.48 -2.17 -10.89
C GLY A 101 8.03 -2.81 -9.62
N MET A 102 7.15 -3.23 -8.70
CA MET A 102 7.55 -3.98 -7.50
C MET A 102 7.94 -5.42 -7.82
N SER A 103 7.14 -6.11 -8.63
CA SER A 103 7.39 -7.52 -8.96
C SER A 103 8.69 -7.73 -9.76
N ALA A 104 9.11 -6.73 -10.52
CA ALA A 104 10.36 -6.74 -11.27
C ALA A 104 11.60 -6.51 -10.39
N GLU A 105 11.42 -5.91 -9.21
CA GLU A 105 12.53 -5.65 -8.29
C GLU A 105 12.96 -6.93 -7.58
N PRO A 106 14.27 -7.19 -7.50
CA PRO A 106 14.76 -8.29 -6.67
C PRO A 106 14.44 -8.02 -5.19
N VAL A 107 14.14 -9.05 -4.42
CA VAL A 107 13.85 -8.93 -2.97
C VAL A 107 14.98 -8.19 -2.23
N SER A 108 16.21 -8.32 -2.74
CA SER A 108 17.39 -7.61 -2.20
C SER A 108 17.39 -6.11 -2.43
N SER A 109 16.54 -5.57 -3.30
CA SER A 109 16.46 -4.11 -3.55
C SER A 109 15.93 -3.35 -2.36
N ARG A 110 15.23 -4.03 -1.43
CA ARG A 110 14.63 -3.43 -0.24
C ARG A 110 13.67 -2.28 -0.57
N ARG A 111 13.16 -2.27 -1.79
CA ARG A 111 12.17 -1.31 -2.25
C ARG A 111 10.78 -1.76 -1.85
N TRP A 112 9.97 -0.83 -1.42
CA TRP A 112 8.58 -1.06 -1.05
C TRP A 112 7.64 -0.66 -2.19
N GLY A 113 6.45 -1.22 -2.21
CA GLY A 113 5.36 -0.79 -3.09
C GLY A 113 4.13 -0.52 -2.27
N ILE A 114 3.44 0.57 -2.58
CA ILE A 114 2.17 0.95 -1.99
C ILE A 114 1.22 1.27 -3.14
N THR A 115 0.14 0.51 -3.26
CA THR A 115 -0.84 0.66 -4.33
C THR A 115 -2.23 0.78 -3.73
N PHE A 116 -2.91 1.89 -3.99
CA PHE A 116 -4.32 2.08 -3.66
C PHE A 116 -5.18 1.72 -4.88
N VAL A 117 -5.96 0.66 -4.77
CA VAL A 117 -6.87 0.22 -5.83
C VAL A 117 -8.15 1.06 -5.86
N SER A 118 -8.46 1.73 -4.74
CA SER A 118 -9.60 2.62 -4.60
C SER A 118 -9.52 3.85 -5.50
N ALA A 119 -10.67 4.32 -5.96
CA ALA A 119 -10.77 5.56 -6.73
C ALA A 119 -12.19 6.13 -6.66
N THR A 120 -12.34 7.37 -7.10
CA THR A 120 -13.60 8.08 -7.21
C THR A 120 -13.62 8.96 -8.46
N GLY A 121 -14.80 9.30 -8.94
CA GLY A 121 -14.98 10.22 -10.08
C GLY A 121 -16.40 10.79 -10.11
N LEU A 122 -16.55 12.07 -10.32
CA LEU A 122 -17.85 12.73 -10.39
C LEU A 122 -18.31 12.88 -11.86
N PRO A 123 -19.63 12.80 -12.14
CA PRO A 123 -20.74 12.58 -11.21
C PRO A 123 -21.09 11.11 -10.94
N LEU A 124 -20.56 10.14 -11.70
CA LEU A 124 -21.02 8.73 -11.67
C LEU A 124 -19.94 7.71 -11.29
N GLY A 125 -18.87 8.15 -10.66
CA GLY A 125 -17.76 7.31 -10.26
C GLY A 125 -17.61 7.18 -8.75
N THR A 126 -18.57 6.55 -8.06
CA THR A 126 -18.42 6.25 -6.63
C THR A 126 -17.31 5.22 -6.39
N PRO A 127 -16.72 5.13 -5.19
CA PRO A 127 -15.75 4.09 -4.86
C PRO A 127 -16.23 2.68 -5.20
N LYS A 128 -17.55 2.40 -5.01
CA LYS A 128 -18.14 1.10 -5.36
C LYS A 128 -18.10 0.85 -6.87
N VAL A 129 -18.42 1.84 -7.69
CA VAL A 129 -18.37 1.73 -9.16
C VAL A 129 -16.94 1.44 -9.63
N PHE A 130 -15.95 2.08 -9.03
CA PHE A 130 -14.56 1.79 -9.32
C PHE A 130 -14.17 0.38 -8.85
N ALA A 131 -14.50 -0.01 -7.64
CA ALA A 131 -14.19 -1.35 -7.12
C ALA A 131 -14.74 -2.46 -8.02
N ASP A 132 -15.98 -2.32 -8.50
CA ASP A 132 -16.61 -3.29 -9.42
C ASP A 132 -15.89 -3.41 -10.78
N LYS A 133 -15.30 -2.31 -11.25
CA LYS A 133 -14.62 -2.25 -12.55
C LYS A 133 -13.11 -2.48 -12.47
N VAL A 134 -12.49 -2.36 -11.29
CA VAL A 134 -11.03 -2.35 -11.11
C VAL A 134 -10.51 -3.61 -10.42
N ASN A 135 -11.16 -4.07 -9.34
CA ASN A 135 -10.64 -5.16 -8.53
C ASN A 135 -10.41 -6.45 -9.34
N LYS A 136 -11.45 -6.89 -10.08
CA LYS A 136 -11.36 -8.13 -10.86
C LYS A 136 -10.34 -8.06 -12.00
N PRO A 137 -10.30 -7.02 -12.85
CA PRO A 137 -9.27 -6.91 -13.89
C PRO A 137 -7.83 -6.94 -13.33
N ILE A 138 -7.58 -6.33 -12.16
CA ILE A 138 -6.27 -6.41 -11.52
C ILE A 138 -6.00 -7.84 -11.07
N ALA A 139 -6.95 -8.51 -10.41
CA ALA A 139 -6.78 -9.91 -9.99
C ALA A 139 -6.47 -10.84 -11.17
N ASP A 140 -7.23 -10.71 -12.27
CA ASP A 140 -7.05 -11.50 -13.47
C ASP A 140 -5.67 -11.27 -14.11
N TYR A 141 -5.25 -10.01 -14.15
CA TYR A 141 -3.93 -9.65 -14.66
C TYR A 141 -2.79 -10.26 -13.83
N LEU A 142 -2.85 -10.13 -12.50
CA LEU A 142 -1.84 -10.66 -11.60
C LEU A 142 -1.76 -12.19 -11.68
N LYS A 143 -2.91 -12.88 -11.78
CA LYS A 143 -3.00 -14.33 -12.01
C LYS A 143 -2.34 -14.74 -13.33
N GLN A 144 -2.66 -14.03 -14.41
CA GLN A 144 -2.10 -14.30 -15.74
C GLN A 144 -0.57 -14.13 -15.76
N LYS A 145 -0.05 -13.13 -15.10
CA LYS A 145 1.39 -12.83 -15.03
C LYS A 145 2.13 -13.65 -13.97
N ASN A 146 1.40 -14.35 -13.09
CA ASN A 146 1.97 -15.01 -11.91
C ASN A 146 2.84 -14.03 -11.10
N SER A 147 2.34 -12.79 -10.92
CA SER A 147 3.06 -11.72 -10.27
C SER A 147 3.27 -12.05 -8.79
N ARG A 148 4.47 -11.83 -8.27
CA ARG A 148 4.83 -12.03 -6.87
C ARG A 148 5.44 -10.73 -6.34
N ASN A 149 5.53 -10.62 -5.02
CA ASN A 149 6.06 -9.41 -4.39
C ASN A 149 5.28 -8.15 -4.84
N CYS A 150 3.94 -8.20 -4.69
CA CYS A 150 3.06 -7.12 -5.14
C CYS A 150 3.11 -5.87 -4.25
N GLY A 151 3.88 -5.89 -3.15
CA GLY A 151 3.91 -4.81 -2.17
C GLY A 151 2.66 -4.78 -1.29
N ILE A 152 2.36 -3.60 -0.74
CA ILE A 152 1.15 -3.33 0.05
C ILE A 152 0.06 -2.87 -0.92
N VAL A 153 -1.08 -3.55 -0.92
CA VAL A 153 -2.21 -3.24 -1.81
C VAL A 153 -3.45 -2.94 -0.96
N PHE A 154 -3.94 -1.71 -1.05
CA PHE A 154 -5.16 -1.27 -0.37
C PHE A 154 -6.35 -1.44 -1.32
N ILE A 155 -7.39 -2.13 -0.85
CA ILE A 155 -8.53 -2.57 -1.67
C ILE A 155 -9.82 -2.19 -0.98
N ASP A 156 -10.73 -1.53 -1.70
CA ASP A 156 -12.12 -1.32 -1.26
C ASP A 156 -12.99 -2.54 -1.62
N PHE A 157 -14.06 -2.74 -0.85
CA PHE A 157 -15.08 -3.77 -1.11
C PHE A 157 -14.50 -5.18 -1.24
N VAL A 158 -13.66 -5.57 -0.30
CA VAL A 158 -12.95 -6.86 -0.28
C VAL A 158 -13.85 -8.09 -0.21
N SER A 159 -15.11 -7.94 0.27
CA SER A 159 -16.09 -9.01 0.32
C SER A 159 -16.84 -9.25 -0.99
N GLU A 160 -16.76 -8.30 -1.92
CA GLU A 160 -17.35 -8.44 -3.26
C GLU A 160 -16.52 -9.40 -4.13
N PRO A 161 -17.09 -10.05 -5.15
CA PRO A 161 -16.41 -11.10 -5.89
C PRO A 161 -15.03 -10.69 -6.43
N GLY A 162 -14.92 -9.54 -7.08
CA GLY A 162 -13.63 -9.06 -7.61
C GLY A 162 -12.63 -8.70 -6.52
N GLY A 163 -13.09 -8.12 -5.40
CA GLY A 163 -12.25 -7.82 -4.24
C GLY A 163 -11.75 -9.08 -3.56
N LYS A 164 -12.63 -10.08 -3.40
CA LYS A 164 -12.27 -11.38 -2.85
C LYS A 164 -11.22 -12.09 -3.70
N ASP A 165 -11.41 -12.14 -5.03
CA ASP A 165 -10.46 -12.74 -5.97
C ASP A 165 -9.07 -12.10 -5.87
N LEU A 166 -9.02 -10.78 -5.71
CA LEU A 166 -7.76 -10.04 -5.57
C LEU A 166 -7.07 -10.33 -4.24
N VAL A 167 -7.83 -10.33 -3.13
CA VAL A 167 -7.29 -10.65 -1.79
C VAL A 167 -6.75 -12.08 -1.76
N GLU A 168 -7.51 -13.06 -2.25
CA GLU A 168 -7.07 -14.46 -2.29
C GLU A 168 -5.77 -14.60 -3.08
N TYR A 169 -5.68 -13.97 -4.26
CA TYR A 169 -4.46 -14.00 -5.04
C TYR A 169 -3.26 -13.41 -4.29
N LEU A 170 -3.43 -12.24 -3.66
CA LEU A 170 -2.37 -11.58 -2.90
C LEU A 170 -1.88 -12.44 -1.73
N ILE A 171 -2.79 -13.12 -1.03
CA ILE A 171 -2.44 -14.05 0.04
C ILE A 171 -1.62 -15.21 -0.52
N ASP A 172 -2.09 -15.87 -1.56
CA ASP A 172 -1.44 -17.04 -2.17
C ASP A 172 -0.07 -16.69 -2.76
N SER A 173 0.07 -15.49 -3.32
CA SER A 173 1.34 -15.02 -3.88
C SER A 173 2.44 -14.81 -2.82
N ASN A 174 2.05 -14.63 -1.55
CA ASN A 174 2.97 -14.47 -0.41
C ASN A 174 3.32 -15.78 0.31
N VAL A 175 2.73 -16.92 -0.10
CA VAL A 175 3.12 -18.21 0.46
C VAL A 175 4.53 -18.52 -0.02
N CYS A 176 5.49 -18.48 0.91
CA CYS A 176 6.86 -18.85 0.64
C CYS A 176 6.89 -20.24 0.01
N ALA A 177 7.56 -20.37 -1.14
CA ALA A 177 7.98 -21.67 -1.61
C ALA A 177 8.74 -22.35 -0.46
N LYS A 178 8.26 -23.54 -0.07
CA LYS A 178 8.90 -24.38 0.95
C LYS A 178 10.27 -24.82 0.50
#